data_bcc760218b73665d2d656162740c6496
#
_entry.id   bcc760218b73665d2d656162740c6496
#
_cell.length_a   1.000
_cell.length_b   1.000
_cell.length_c   1.000
_cell.angle_alpha   90.00
_cell.angle_beta   90.00
_cell.angle_gamma   90.00
#
_symmetry.space_group_name_H-M   'P 1'
#
loop_
_entity.id
_entity.type
_entity.pdbx_description
1 polymer ?
#
loop_
_entity_poly.entity_id
_entity_poly.type
_entity_poly.pdbx_seq_one_letter_code
_entity_poly.pdbx_strand_id
1 'polypeptide(L)'
;MIELTLNQLLKEKTAENPKQEFMIYADRNLRFTYEEFNNRVDDLACGLYSLGVKKGDNVGIWATNVPDWLTYMFACARLGAVAVTVNTSYKLHELEYLVKQSDLTTLCLSDGVKDSNYVSMIKELVPELDTYERGCLKSERFPFLKNVIFMGPEKFRGLYSTPELLLLGKHVDIKLIREIEASVTPDDVVNMQYTSGTTGFPKGVMLTSRNIINNGFSIGESMRYTNKERVC
;
A
#
# COMPACT_ATOMS: atom_id res chain seq x y z
N MET A 1 -21.47 -11.92 10.40
CA MET A 1 -20.11 -11.76 9.83
C MET A 1 -20.24 -10.95 8.56
N ILE A 2 -19.39 -9.94 8.36
CA ILE A 2 -19.42 -9.06 7.19
C ILE A 2 -18.64 -9.76 6.07
N GLU A 3 -19.24 -9.88 4.89
CA GLU A 3 -18.68 -10.56 3.71
C GLU A 3 -18.43 -9.57 2.57
N LEU A 4 -17.63 -8.56 2.89
CA LEU A 4 -17.23 -7.51 1.94
C LEU A 4 -15.72 -7.52 1.74
N THR A 5 -15.27 -7.06 0.58
CA THR A 5 -13.88 -6.64 0.39
C THR A 5 -13.68 -5.25 1.01
N LEU A 6 -12.41 -4.86 1.29
CA LEU A 6 -12.10 -3.50 1.76
C LEU A 6 -12.63 -2.42 0.81
N ASN A 7 -12.58 -2.67 -0.49
CA ASN A 7 -13.06 -1.72 -1.49
C ASN A 7 -14.59 -1.65 -1.56
N GLN A 8 -15.29 -2.76 -1.40
CA GLN A 8 -16.76 -2.75 -1.31
C GLN A 8 -17.20 -1.95 -0.09
N LEU A 9 -16.58 -2.18 1.07
CA LEU A 9 -16.85 -1.41 2.28
C LEU A 9 -16.59 0.09 2.07
N LEU A 10 -15.45 0.46 1.47
CA LEU A 10 -15.13 1.86 1.17
C LEU A 10 -16.19 2.48 0.25
N LYS A 11 -16.61 1.78 -0.80
CA LYS A 11 -17.64 2.28 -1.73
C LYS A 11 -18.99 2.46 -1.06
N GLU A 12 -19.44 1.51 -0.23
CA GLU A 12 -20.68 1.63 0.52
C GLU A 12 -20.62 2.85 1.44
N LYS A 13 -19.55 3.04 2.20
CA LYS A 13 -19.39 4.20 3.10
C LYS A 13 -19.26 5.51 2.33
N THR A 14 -18.65 5.50 1.17
CA THR A 14 -18.60 6.68 0.28
C THR A 14 -19.98 7.04 -0.23
N ALA A 15 -20.80 6.05 -0.63
CA ALA A 15 -22.16 6.30 -1.10
C ALA A 15 -23.07 6.81 0.01
N GLU A 16 -22.92 6.28 1.24
CA GLU A 16 -23.70 6.73 2.41
C GLU A 16 -23.35 8.16 2.84
N ASN A 17 -22.06 8.50 2.85
CA ASN A 17 -21.56 9.74 3.47
C ASN A 17 -20.42 10.39 2.64
N PRO A 18 -20.63 10.78 1.36
CA PRO A 18 -19.55 11.18 0.45
C PRO A 18 -18.75 12.39 0.96
N LYS A 19 -19.40 13.33 1.63
CA LYS A 19 -18.80 14.58 2.11
C LYS A 19 -18.31 14.52 3.56
N GLN A 20 -18.52 13.41 4.26
CA GLN A 20 -17.97 13.23 5.60
C GLN A 20 -16.45 13.08 5.54
N GLU A 21 -15.75 13.73 6.48
CA GLU A 21 -14.31 13.58 6.64
C GLU A 21 -13.97 12.13 7.00
N PHE A 22 -13.12 11.52 6.19
CA PHE A 22 -12.60 10.17 6.38
C PHE A 22 -11.24 10.19 7.09
N MET A 23 -10.36 11.09 6.65
CA MET A 23 -8.97 11.13 7.11
C MET A 23 -8.51 12.57 7.33
N ILE A 24 -7.88 12.81 8.49
CA ILE A 24 -7.41 14.13 8.90
C ILE A 24 -5.95 14.02 9.34
N TYR A 25 -5.08 14.81 8.72
CA TYR A 25 -3.70 15.05 9.13
C TYR A 25 -3.57 16.51 9.60
N ALA A 26 -3.79 16.71 10.89
CA ALA A 26 -3.87 18.05 11.49
C ALA A 26 -2.55 18.84 11.38
N ASP A 27 -1.42 18.15 11.54
CA ASP A 27 -0.07 18.70 11.43
C ASP A 27 0.26 19.23 10.02
N ARG A 28 -0.43 18.72 8.99
CA ARG A 28 -0.25 19.09 7.58
C ARG A 28 -1.41 19.90 7.04
N ASN A 29 -2.41 20.19 7.87
CA ASN A 29 -3.68 20.80 7.45
C ASN A 29 -4.33 20.09 6.25
N LEU A 30 -4.23 18.76 6.19
CA LEU A 30 -4.83 17.93 5.15
C LEU A 30 -6.06 17.23 5.67
N ARG A 31 -7.14 17.27 4.88
CA ARG A 31 -8.42 16.62 5.16
C ARG A 31 -8.93 15.98 3.89
N PHE A 32 -9.43 14.79 4.00
CA PHE A 32 -10.04 14.08 2.88
C PHE A 32 -11.41 13.55 3.31
N THR A 33 -12.41 13.83 2.49
CA THR A 33 -13.71 13.19 2.58
C THR A 33 -13.65 11.76 2.06
N TYR A 34 -14.70 10.96 2.32
CA TYR A 34 -14.79 9.61 1.74
C TYR A 34 -14.71 9.63 0.21
N GLU A 35 -15.40 10.58 -0.44
CA GLU A 35 -15.39 10.73 -1.90
C GLU A 35 -13.98 11.07 -2.43
N GLU A 36 -13.31 12.05 -1.84
CA GLU A 36 -11.95 12.44 -2.22
C GLU A 36 -10.95 11.30 -2.01
N PHE A 37 -11.05 10.60 -0.88
CA PHE A 37 -10.19 9.44 -0.62
C PHE A 37 -10.44 8.31 -1.63
N ASN A 38 -11.71 7.97 -1.90
CA ASN A 38 -12.05 6.94 -2.88
C ASN A 38 -11.52 7.28 -4.28
N ASN A 39 -11.60 8.56 -4.70
CA ASN A 39 -11.07 9.00 -5.99
C ASN A 39 -9.53 8.90 -6.02
N ARG A 40 -8.84 9.28 -4.94
CA ARG A 40 -7.37 9.11 -4.83
C ARG A 40 -6.96 7.65 -4.93
N VAL A 41 -7.73 6.75 -4.34
CA VAL A 41 -7.50 5.30 -4.45
C VAL A 41 -7.65 4.83 -5.89
N ASP A 42 -8.64 5.33 -6.63
CA ASP A 42 -8.83 5.02 -8.05
C ASP A 42 -7.63 5.47 -8.90
N ASP A 43 -7.23 6.73 -8.73
CA ASP A 43 -6.11 7.31 -9.48
C ASP A 43 -4.80 6.54 -9.22
N LEU A 44 -4.55 6.19 -7.95
CA LEU A 44 -3.36 5.44 -7.57
C LEU A 44 -3.41 3.98 -8.05
N ALA A 45 -4.58 3.34 -8.02
CA ALA A 45 -4.75 1.99 -8.57
C ALA A 45 -4.44 1.96 -10.08
N CYS A 46 -4.93 2.95 -10.84
CA CYS A 46 -4.55 3.13 -12.25
C CYS A 46 -3.03 3.30 -12.41
N GLY A 47 -2.40 4.10 -11.53
CA GLY A 47 -0.95 4.31 -11.53
C GLY A 47 -0.17 3.01 -11.29
N LEU A 48 -0.53 2.25 -10.26
CA LEU A 48 0.10 0.96 -9.96
C LEU A 48 -0.10 -0.05 -11.09
N TYR A 49 -1.32 -0.11 -11.66
CA TYR A 49 -1.62 -0.97 -12.80
C TYR A 49 -0.76 -0.63 -14.02
N SER A 50 -0.51 0.65 -14.28
CA SER A 50 0.35 1.08 -15.39
C SER A 50 1.80 0.61 -15.26
N LEU A 51 2.26 0.34 -14.03
CA LEU A 51 3.56 -0.26 -13.75
C LEU A 51 3.55 -1.80 -13.77
N GLY A 52 2.41 -2.41 -14.13
CA GLY A 52 2.27 -3.86 -14.24
C GLY A 52 1.92 -4.57 -12.93
N VAL A 53 1.51 -3.85 -11.88
CA VAL A 53 0.98 -4.46 -10.65
C VAL A 53 -0.35 -5.15 -10.96
N LYS A 54 -0.48 -6.40 -10.54
CA LYS A 54 -1.65 -7.24 -10.81
C LYS A 54 -2.10 -8.02 -9.58
N LYS A 55 -3.25 -8.69 -9.69
CA LYS A 55 -3.79 -9.55 -8.63
C LYS A 55 -2.76 -10.59 -8.19
N GLY A 56 -2.56 -10.70 -6.88
CA GLY A 56 -1.61 -11.61 -6.25
C GLY A 56 -0.18 -11.08 -6.12
N ASP A 57 0.16 -9.93 -6.72
CA ASP A 57 1.46 -9.31 -6.53
C ASP A 57 1.62 -8.78 -5.10
N ASN A 58 2.82 -8.90 -4.54
CA ASN A 58 3.16 -8.35 -3.23
C ASN A 58 3.79 -6.96 -3.38
N VAL A 59 3.15 -5.96 -2.77
CA VAL A 59 3.57 -4.55 -2.80
C VAL A 59 3.95 -4.09 -1.40
N GLY A 60 5.23 -3.85 -1.17
CA GLY A 60 5.74 -3.35 0.10
C GLY A 60 5.38 -1.88 0.33
N ILE A 61 4.91 -1.55 1.53
CA ILE A 61 4.68 -0.16 1.96
C ILE A 61 5.58 0.12 3.15
N TRP A 62 6.65 0.87 2.91
CA TRP A 62 7.67 1.23 3.90
C TRP A 62 7.64 2.72 4.18
N ALA A 63 6.73 3.12 5.03
CA ALA A 63 6.49 4.51 5.37
C ALA A 63 5.97 4.65 6.80
N THR A 64 6.18 5.83 7.38
CA THR A 64 5.53 6.25 8.61
C THR A 64 4.05 6.60 8.35
N ASN A 65 3.36 7.15 9.35
CA ASN A 65 1.97 7.60 9.21
C ASN A 65 1.88 8.83 8.28
N VAL A 66 1.97 8.57 6.97
CA VAL A 66 1.77 9.59 5.93
C VAL A 66 0.41 9.39 5.25
N PRO A 67 -0.21 10.45 4.70
CA PRO A 67 -1.53 10.36 4.08
C PRO A 67 -1.64 9.29 3.00
N ASP A 68 -0.58 9.11 2.23
CA ASP A 68 -0.55 8.18 1.11
C ASP A 68 -0.50 6.71 1.56
N TRP A 69 -0.11 6.40 2.80
CA TRP A 69 -0.02 5.03 3.28
C TRP A 69 -1.34 4.25 3.09
N LEU A 70 -2.44 4.82 3.56
CA LEU A 70 -3.77 4.22 3.38
C LEU A 70 -4.18 4.20 1.90
N THR A 71 -3.85 5.23 1.13
CA THR A 71 -4.17 5.28 -0.30
C THR A 71 -3.50 4.13 -1.04
N TYR A 72 -2.21 3.85 -0.76
CA TYR A 72 -1.49 2.71 -1.35
C TYR A 72 -2.09 1.37 -0.93
N MET A 73 -2.43 1.20 0.35
CA MET A 73 -3.06 -0.02 0.85
C MET A 73 -4.39 -0.31 0.13
N PHE A 74 -5.27 0.68 0.01
CA PHE A 74 -6.56 0.52 -0.68
C PHE A 74 -6.40 0.38 -2.20
N ALA A 75 -5.41 1.02 -2.81
CA ALA A 75 -5.12 0.85 -4.23
C ALA A 75 -4.61 -0.57 -4.53
N CYS A 76 -3.75 -1.14 -3.68
CA CYS A 76 -3.36 -2.55 -3.77
C CYS A 76 -4.57 -3.47 -3.64
N ALA A 77 -5.42 -3.25 -2.63
CA ALA A 77 -6.65 -4.03 -2.45
C ALA A 77 -7.55 -3.96 -3.70
N ARG A 78 -7.64 -2.80 -4.37
CA ARG A 78 -8.44 -2.60 -5.58
C ARG A 78 -7.94 -3.41 -6.78
N LEU A 79 -6.65 -3.63 -6.85
CA LEU A 79 -6.01 -4.49 -7.85
C LEU A 79 -5.97 -5.97 -7.43
N GLY A 80 -6.43 -6.32 -6.23
CA GLY A 80 -6.25 -7.66 -5.66
C GLY A 80 -4.78 -8.00 -5.36
N ALA A 81 -3.92 -6.97 -5.28
CA ALA A 81 -2.55 -7.11 -4.82
C ALA A 81 -2.49 -7.10 -3.30
N VAL A 82 -1.42 -7.66 -2.74
CA VAL A 82 -1.20 -7.79 -1.29
C VAL A 82 -0.33 -6.64 -0.81
N ALA A 83 -0.85 -5.79 0.06
CA ALA A 83 -0.07 -4.76 0.74
C ALA A 83 0.79 -5.40 1.83
N VAL A 84 2.11 -5.40 1.65
CA VAL A 84 3.08 -5.92 2.62
C VAL A 84 3.56 -4.78 3.50
N THR A 85 3.19 -4.79 4.77
CA THR A 85 3.57 -3.76 5.73
C THR A 85 5.02 -3.94 6.16
N VAL A 86 5.87 -2.96 5.86
CA VAL A 86 7.29 -2.96 6.23
C VAL A 86 7.49 -2.14 7.50
N ASN A 87 8.11 -2.73 8.51
CA ASN A 87 8.39 -2.05 9.78
C ASN A 87 9.36 -0.88 9.55
N THR A 88 8.98 0.30 10.03
CA THR A 88 9.76 1.55 9.87
C THR A 88 11.12 1.52 10.58
N SER A 89 11.31 0.63 11.54
CA SER A 89 12.58 0.46 12.26
C SER A 89 13.57 -0.49 11.59
N TYR A 90 13.17 -1.18 10.50
CA TYR A 90 14.04 -2.14 9.82
C TYR A 90 15.29 -1.46 9.28
N LYS A 91 16.42 -2.16 9.45
CA LYS A 91 17.70 -1.84 8.85
C LYS A 91 17.92 -2.72 7.61
N LEU A 92 19.06 -2.63 6.99
CA LEU A 92 19.38 -3.31 5.74
C LEU A 92 19.12 -4.82 5.78
N HIS A 93 19.52 -5.49 6.85
CA HIS A 93 19.40 -6.94 6.98
C HIS A 93 17.93 -7.40 7.08
N GLU A 94 17.11 -6.72 7.91
CA GLU A 94 15.70 -7.05 8.04
C GLU A 94 14.92 -6.70 6.78
N LEU A 95 15.27 -5.58 6.13
CA LEU A 95 14.66 -5.18 4.87
C LEU A 95 14.97 -6.20 3.77
N GLU A 96 16.23 -6.63 3.64
CA GLU A 96 16.63 -7.68 2.70
C GLU A 96 15.84 -8.96 2.90
N TYR A 97 15.76 -9.41 4.15
CA TYR A 97 15.00 -10.60 4.50
C TYR A 97 13.52 -10.49 4.08
N LEU A 98 12.87 -9.36 4.42
CA LEU A 98 11.47 -9.13 4.08
C LEU A 98 11.27 -9.12 2.56
N VAL A 99 12.08 -8.36 1.81
CA VAL A 99 11.94 -8.24 0.34
C VAL A 99 12.06 -9.61 -0.34
N LYS A 100 12.99 -10.45 0.11
CA LYS A 100 13.16 -11.82 -0.39
C LYS A 100 12.02 -12.72 0.00
N GLN A 101 11.70 -12.74 1.30
CA GLN A 101 10.77 -13.70 1.86
C GLN A 101 9.32 -13.45 1.43
N SER A 102 8.98 -12.21 1.12
CA SER A 102 7.65 -11.84 0.61
C SER A 102 7.56 -11.79 -0.92
N ASP A 103 8.62 -12.15 -1.66
CA ASP A 103 8.63 -12.06 -3.12
C ASP A 103 8.10 -10.71 -3.64
N LEU A 104 8.59 -9.60 -3.04
CA LEU A 104 8.12 -8.27 -3.38
C LEU A 104 8.32 -7.96 -4.87
N THR A 105 7.24 -7.55 -5.53
CA THR A 105 7.31 -7.08 -6.93
C THR A 105 7.48 -5.57 -7.03
N THR A 106 7.00 -4.85 -6.03
CA THR A 106 7.06 -3.39 -5.94
C THR A 106 7.30 -2.96 -4.49
N LEU A 107 8.18 -1.99 -4.27
CA LEU A 107 8.41 -1.38 -2.97
C LEU A 107 8.07 0.11 -3.01
N CYS A 108 7.09 0.53 -2.21
CA CYS A 108 6.73 1.93 -1.99
C CYS A 108 7.37 2.40 -0.69
N LEU A 109 8.09 3.52 -0.71
CA LEU A 109 8.81 4.02 0.46
C LEU A 109 8.71 5.54 0.60
N SER A 110 8.78 6.04 1.84
CA SER A 110 8.89 7.47 2.17
C SER A 110 10.35 7.86 2.42
N ASP A 111 10.57 9.09 2.90
CA ASP A 111 11.93 9.60 3.22
C ASP A 111 12.69 8.73 4.22
N GLY A 112 11.99 8.25 5.24
CA GLY A 112 12.59 7.49 6.32
C GLY A 112 12.11 7.94 7.70
N VAL A 113 12.83 7.49 8.74
CA VAL A 113 12.55 7.83 10.13
C VAL A 113 13.85 7.96 10.92
N LYS A 114 13.96 8.99 11.74
CA LYS A 114 15.18 9.27 12.53
C LYS A 114 16.42 9.30 11.62
N ASP A 115 17.39 8.43 11.92
CA ASP A 115 18.67 8.33 11.18
C ASP A 115 18.59 7.37 9.97
N SER A 116 17.43 6.83 9.66
CA SER A 116 17.25 5.90 8.53
C SER A 116 16.69 6.64 7.33
N ASN A 117 17.51 6.80 6.28
CA ASN A 117 17.09 7.27 4.97
C ASN A 117 16.74 6.06 4.10
N TYR A 118 15.47 5.86 3.79
CA TYR A 118 15.00 4.67 3.09
C TYR A 118 15.46 4.61 1.63
N VAL A 119 15.58 5.78 0.97
CA VAL A 119 16.10 5.84 -0.41
C VAL A 119 17.55 5.39 -0.46
N SER A 120 18.39 5.86 0.47
CA SER A 120 19.78 5.42 0.55
C SER A 120 19.89 3.93 0.85
N MET A 121 19.07 3.44 1.78
CA MET A 121 19.07 2.03 2.18
C MET A 121 18.66 1.11 1.03
N ILE A 122 17.61 1.44 0.28
CA ILE A 122 17.20 0.60 -0.85
C ILE A 122 18.21 0.64 -1.99
N LYS A 123 18.88 1.76 -2.23
CA LYS A 123 19.95 1.86 -3.23
C LYS A 123 21.21 1.07 -2.84
N GLU A 124 21.52 0.98 -1.55
CA GLU A 124 22.59 0.11 -1.05
C GLU A 124 22.24 -1.37 -1.25
N LEU A 125 20.99 -1.77 -1.01
CA LEU A 125 20.54 -3.15 -1.22
C LEU A 125 20.39 -3.52 -2.69
N VAL A 126 19.99 -2.58 -3.53
CA VAL A 126 19.68 -2.74 -4.96
C VAL A 126 20.42 -1.67 -5.77
N PRO A 127 21.75 -1.76 -5.89
CA PRO A 127 22.55 -0.77 -6.64
C PRO A 127 22.18 -0.74 -8.12
N GLU A 128 21.55 -1.77 -8.64
CA GLU A 128 21.02 -1.84 -10.00
C GLU A 128 19.99 -0.73 -10.30
N LEU A 129 19.35 -0.14 -9.29
CA LEU A 129 18.43 1.01 -9.45
C LEU A 129 19.11 2.22 -10.10
N ASP A 130 20.43 2.36 -9.94
CA ASP A 130 21.18 3.46 -10.55
C ASP A 130 21.65 3.18 -11.99
N THR A 131 21.50 1.93 -12.46
CA THR A 131 22.00 1.50 -13.77
C THR A 131 20.90 1.09 -14.74
N TYR A 132 19.83 0.47 -14.28
CA TYR A 132 18.71 0.07 -15.13
C TYR A 132 17.70 1.21 -15.32
N GLU A 133 17.01 1.19 -16.45
CA GLU A 133 15.82 2.01 -16.63
C GLU A 133 14.69 1.58 -15.70
N ARG A 134 13.89 2.54 -15.26
CA ARG A 134 12.72 2.29 -14.40
C ARG A 134 11.75 1.34 -15.09
N GLY A 135 11.23 0.38 -14.34
CA GLY A 135 10.37 -0.69 -14.85
C GLY A 135 11.11 -1.85 -15.52
N CYS A 136 12.44 -1.71 -15.73
CA CYS A 136 13.29 -2.75 -16.33
C CYS A 136 14.31 -3.32 -15.32
N LEU A 137 14.09 -3.12 -14.02
CA LEU A 137 14.98 -3.58 -12.97
C LEU A 137 15.18 -5.10 -13.07
N LYS A 138 16.46 -5.52 -13.05
CA LYS A 138 16.87 -6.93 -12.97
C LYS A 138 17.91 -7.03 -11.87
N SER A 139 17.54 -7.62 -10.75
CA SER A 139 18.45 -7.90 -9.65
C SER A 139 18.50 -9.41 -9.40
N GLU A 140 19.70 -9.99 -9.41
CA GLU A 140 19.87 -11.40 -9.04
C GLU A 140 19.52 -11.63 -7.57
N ARG A 141 19.76 -10.62 -6.72
CA ARG A 141 19.48 -10.67 -5.29
C ARG A 141 17.99 -10.61 -4.99
N PHE A 142 17.21 -9.89 -5.82
CA PHE A 142 15.76 -9.68 -5.67
C PHE A 142 15.02 -9.91 -7.00
N PRO A 143 14.91 -11.17 -7.45
CA PRO A 143 14.47 -11.48 -8.82
C PRO A 143 13.01 -11.07 -9.12
N PHE A 144 12.19 -10.90 -8.09
CA PHE A 144 10.80 -10.47 -8.24
C PHE A 144 10.62 -8.94 -8.22
N LEU A 145 11.57 -8.20 -7.64
CA LEU A 145 11.46 -6.74 -7.51
C LEU A 145 11.63 -6.05 -8.88
N LYS A 146 10.56 -5.37 -9.32
CA LYS A 146 10.51 -4.68 -10.61
C LYS A 146 10.49 -3.17 -10.44
N ASN A 147 9.78 -2.68 -9.44
CA ASN A 147 9.54 -1.26 -9.24
C ASN A 147 9.89 -0.82 -7.83
N VAL A 148 10.48 0.36 -7.72
CA VAL A 148 10.61 1.09 -6.46
C VAL A 148 9.96 2.46 -6.64
N ILE A 149 9.11 2.84 -5.69
CA ILE A 149 8.29 4.05 -5.76
C ILE A 149 8.57 4.89 -4.53
N PHE A 150 8.87 6.16 -4.73
CA PHE A 150 8.95 7.15 -3.67
C PHE A 150 7.55 7.75 -3.43
N MET A 151 7.09 7.67 -2.19
CA MET A 151 5.77 8.16 -1.76
C MET A 151 5.81 9.68 -1.50
N GLY A 152 6.16 10.44 -2.52
CA GLY A 152 6.31 11.89 -2.47
C GLY A 152 6.54 12.47 -3.88
N PRO A 153 6.69 13.80 -3.99
CA PRO A 153 6.91 14.47 -5.26
C PRO A 153 8.39 14.45 -5.72
N GLU A 154 9.31 14.13 -4.83
CA GLU A 154 10.74 14.14 -5.10
C GLU A 154 11.10 13.04 -6.10
N LYS A 155 12.09 13.34 -6.95
CA LYS A 155 12.59 12.45 -8.00
C LYS A 155 13.94 11.88 -7.62
N PHE A 156 14.03 10.56 -7.59
CA PHE A 156 15.26 9.82 -7.38
C PHE A 156 15.55 8.94 -8.58
N ARG A 157 16.83 8.84 -8.98
CA ARG A 157 17.23 7.94 -10.05
C ARG A 157 16.84 6.51 -9.69
N GLY A 158 16.27 5.80 -10.65
CA GLY A 158 15.81 4.41 -10.48
C GLY A 158 14.42 4.26 -9.84
N LEU A 159 13.86 5.32 -9.22
CA LEU A 159 12.57 5.29 -8.54
C LEU A 159 11.51 6.07 -9.33
N TYR A 160 10.28 5.62 -9.27
CA TYR A 160 9.11 6.43 -9.62
C TYR A 160 8.71 7.32 -8.45
N SER A 161 8.07 8.45 -8.72
CA SER A 161 7.41 9.27 -7.68
C SER A 161 5.89 9.11 -7.76
N THR A 162 5.17 9.40 -6.67
CA THR A 162 3.70 9.35 -6.66
C THR A 162 3.08 10.21 -7.77
N PRO A 163 3.50 11.47 -8.03
CA PRO A 163 2.95 12.26 -9.14
C PRO A 163 3.18 11.63 -10.52
N GLU A 164 4.32 10.96 -10.73
CA GLU A 164 4.57 10.24 -11.99
C GLU A 164 3.62 9.05 -12.16
N LEU A 165 3.34 8.31 -11.09
CA LEU A 165 2.35 7.24 -11.12
C LEU A 165 0.96 7.75 -11.50
N LEU A 166 0.53 8.84 -10.85
CA LEU A 166 -0.77 9.45 -11.13
C LEU A 166 -0.85 9.94 -12.59
N LEU A 167 0.25 10.43 -13.15
CA LEU A 167 0.32 10.82 -14.56
C LEU A 167 0.21 9.61 -15.50
N LEU A 168 0.94 8.54 -15.23
CA LEU A 168 0.88 7.30 -16.01
C LEU A 168 -0.52 6.67 -15.93
N GLY A 169 -1.12 6.70 -14.76
CA GLY A 169 -2.47 6.18 -14.52
C GLY A 169 -3.57 6.86 -15.35
N LYS A 170 -3.39 8.11 -15.80
CA LYS A 170 -4.35 8.83 -16.65
C LYS A 170 -4.62 8.14 -18.00
N HIS A 171 -3.73 7.30 -18.45
CA HIS A 171 -3.87 6.53 -19.70
C HIS A 171 -4.56 5.17 -19.50
N VAL A 172 -4.87 4.79 -18.25
CA VAL A 172 -5.54 3.54 -17.92
C VAL A 172 -7.06 3.76 -17.90
N ASP A 173 -7.80 2.93 -18.64
CA ASP A 173 -9.26 2.97 -18.53
C ASP A 173 -9.69 2.43 -17.17
N ILE A 174 -10.39 3.25 -16.41
CA ILE A 174 -10.89 2.88 -15.07
C ILE A 174 -11.80 1.64 -15.11
N LYS A 175 -12.41 1.31 -16.24
CA LYS A 175 -13.22 0.10 -16.38
C LYS A 175 -12.40 -1.16 -16.16
N LEU A 176 -11.14 -1.20 -16.62
CA LEU A 176 -10.22 -2.31 -16.37
C LEU A 176 -10.00 -2.52 -14.86
N ILE A 177 -9.81 -1.42 -14.15
CA ILE A 177 -9.65 -1.49 -12.69
C ILE A 177 -10.93 -2.00 -12.02
N ARG A 178 -12.11 -1.61 -12.51
CA ARG A 178 -13.41 -2.10 -12.00
C ARG A 178 -13.61 -3.59 -12.26
N GLU A 179 -13.17 -4.09 -13.40
CA GLU A 179 -13.23 -5.52 -13.74
C GLU A 179 -12.30 -6.34 -12.84
N ILE A 180 -11.06 -5.86 -12.59
CA ILE A 180 -10.12 -6.49 -11.67
C ILE A 180 -10.72 -6.50 -10.26
N GLU A 181 -11.19 -5.36 -9.79
CA GLU A 181 -11.80 -5.20 -8.46
C GLU A 181 -12.99 -6.16 -8.26
N ALA A 182 -13.83 -6.33 -9.29
CA ALA A 182 -14.97 -7.26 -9.25
C ALA A 182 -14.54 -8.74 -9.12
N SER A 183 -13.31 -9.06 -9.50
CA SER A 183 -12.74 -10.41 -9.36
C SER A 183 -12.15 -10.69 -7.96
N VAL A 184 -12.07 -9.67 -7.10
CA VAL A 184 -11.52 -9.80 -5.75
C VAL A 184 -12.62 -10.26 -4.78
N THR A 185 -12.30 -11.26 -3.96
CA THR A 185 -13.21 -11.83 -2.97
C THR A 185 -12.83 -11.43 -1.55
N PRO A 186 -13.76 -11.53 -0.56
CA PRO A 186 -13.43 -11.26 0.85
C PRO A 186 -12.34 -12.18 1.43
N ASP A 187 -12.11 -13.34 0.83
CA ASP A 187 -11.14 -14.34 1.27
C ASP A 187 -9.77 -14.22 0.55
N ASP A 188 -9.65 -13.35 -0.45
CA ASP A 188 -8.35 -13.03 -1.02
C ASP A 188 -7.48 -12.31 0.02
N VAL A 189 -6.19 -12.66 0.05
CA VAL A 189 -5.21 -11.98 0.90
C VAL A 189 -5.05 -10.54 0.43
N VAL A 190 -5.20 -9.59 1.33
CA VAL A 190 -5.12 -8.15 1.02
C VAL A 190 -3.98 -7.47 1.75
N ASN A 191 -3.51 -8.07 2.84
CA ASN A 191 -2.41 -7.51 3.62
C ASN A 191 -1.52 -8.63 4.17
N MET A 192 -0.22 -8.36 4.25
CA MET A 192 0.76 -9.22 4.90
C MET A 192 1.51 -8.41 5.95
N GLN A 193 1.48 -8.89 7.20
CA GLN A 193 2.17 -8.25 8.32
C GLN A 193 3.23 -9.17 8.90
N TYR A 194 4.42 -8.63 9.11
CA TYR A 194 5.52 -9.36 9.70
C TYR A 194 5.52 -9.21 11.22
N THR A 195 5.46 -10.34 11.91
CA THR A 195 5.51 -10.41 13.38
C THR A 195 6.83 -11.01 13.84
N SER A 196 7.32 -10.59 15.01
CA SER A 196 8.46 -11.24 15.67
C SER A 196 8.11 -12.68 16.00
N GLY A 197 8.67 -13.63 15.25
CA GLY A 197 8.46 -15.05 15.51
C GLY A 197 9.25 -15.53 16.73
N THR A 198 8.72 -16.53 17.43
CA THR A 198 9.42 -17.23 18.52
C THR A 198 10.66 -18.00 18.06
N THR A 199 10.85 -18.15 16.75
CA THR A 199 11.92 -18.93 16.09
C THR A 199 13.05 -18.08 15.51
N GLY A 200 13.16 -16.80 15.86
CA GLY A 200 14.27 -15.90 15.46
C GLY A 200 14.04 -15.07 14.20
N PHE A 201 13.26 -15.54 13.22
CA PHE A 201 12.94 -14.77 12.02
C PHE A 201 11.47 -14.32 11.99
N PRO A 202 11.19 -13.07 11.56
CA PRO A 202 9.81 -12.61 11.41
C PRO A 202 9.00 -13.48 10.45
N LYS A 203 7.72 -13.71 10.78
CA LYS A 203 6.78 -14.47 9.95
C LYS A 203 5.77 -13.52 9.32
N GLY A 204 5.53 -13.70 8.02
CA GLY A 204 4.50 -12.97 7.28
C GLY A 204 3.10 -13.56 7.54
N VAL A 205 2.30 -12.85 8.30
CA VAL A 205 0.89 -13.20 8.56
C VAL A 205 0.04 -12.64 7.45
N MET A 206 -0.62 -13.51 6.70
CA MET A 206 -1.53 -13.14 5.60
C MET A 206 -2.93 -12.87 6.14
N LEU A 207 -3.45 -11.67 5.89
CA LEU A 207 -4.77 -11.22 6.32
C LEU A 207 -5.66 -10.99 5.11
N THR A 208 -6.88 -11.52 5.18
CA THR A 208 -7.93 -11.30 4.17
C THR A 208 -8.76 -10.05 4.51
N SER A 209 -9.54 -9.56 3.54
CA SER A 209 -10.53 -8.49 3.81
C SER A 209 -11.49 -8.92 4.92
N ARG A 210 -11.94 -10.17 4.91
CA ARG A 210 -12.79 -10.75 5.95
C ARG A 210 -12.18 -10.62 7.35
N ASN A 211 -10.88 -10.91 7.50
CA ASN A 211 -10.19 -10.79 8.79
C ASN A 211 -10.16 -9.33 9.27
N ILE A 212 -9.72 -8.41 8.40
CA ILE A 212 -9.53 -7.00 8.75
C ILE A 212 -10.86 -6.34 9.09
N ILE A 213 -11.88 -6.51 8.22
CA ILE A 213 -13.18 -5.86 8.39
C ILE A 213 -13.89 -6.36 9.64
N ASN A 214 -13.94 -7.68 9.86
CA ASN A 214 -14.65 -8.23 11.02
C ASN A 214 -13.92 -7.94 12.33
N ASN A 215 -12.58 -7.90 12.34
CA ASN A 215 -11.82 -7.44 13.50
C ASN A 215 -12.11 -5.96 13.81
N GLY A 216 -12.05 -5.08 12.79
CA GLY A 216 -12.37 -3.67 12.93
C GLY A 216 -13.81 -3.44 13.41
N PHE A 217 -14.77 -4.17 12.86
CA PHE A 217 -16.17 -4.13 13.29
C PHE A 217 -16.32 -4.53 14.78
N SER A 218 -15.72 -5.65 15.18
CA SER A 218 -15.80 -6.14 16.57
C SER A 218 -15.19 -5.14 17.56
N ILE A 219 -14.07 -4.48 17.18
CA ILE A 219 -13.45 -3.43 18.01
C ILE A 219 -14.40 -2.22 18.11
N GLY A 220 -14.94 -1.75 16.98
CA GLY A 220 -15.85 -0.62 16.94
C GLY A 220 -17.10 -0.83 17.79
N GLU A 221 -17.73 -2.01 17.71
CA GLU A 221 -18.88 -2.40 18.52
C GLU A 221 -18.54 -2.45 20.02
N SER A 222 -17.40 -3.08 20.36
CA SER A 222 -16.96 -3.19 21.75
C SER A 222 -16.66 -1.83 22.38
N MET A 223 -16.12 -0.91 21.59
CA MET A 223 -15.82 0.47 22.01
C MET A 223 -17.01 1.41 21.84
N ARG A 224 -18.12 0.93 21.30
CA ARG A 224 -19.36 1.69 21.02
C ARG A 224 -19.11 2.91 20.14
N TYR A 225 -18.24 2.76 19.14
CA TYR A 225 -17.95 3.83 18.18
C TYR A 225 -19.17 4.13 17.31
N THR A 226 -19.36 5.40 17.04
CA THR A 226 -20.36 5.92 16.11
C THR A 226 -19.65 6.70 14.99
N ASN A 227 -20.38 7.27 14.06
CA ASN A 227 -19.84 8.13 13.02
C ASN A 227 -19.32 9.49 13.51
N LYS A 228 -19.41 9.77 14.81
CA LYS A 228 -18.96 11.04 15.44
C LYS A 228 -17.55 10.97 16.00
N GLU A 229 -17.08 9.76 16.31
CA GLU A 229 -15.75 9.57 16.89
C GLU A 229 -14.65 9.88 15.88
N ARG A 230 -13.53 10.34 16.42
CA ARG A 230 -12.25 10.52 15.71
C ARG A 230 -11.21 9.66 16.40
N VAL A 231 -10.66 8.72 15.67
CA VAL A 231 -9.65 7.76 16.17
C VAL A 231 -8.29 8.19 15.65
N CYS A 232 -7.28 8.24 16.54
CA CYS A 232 -5.89 8.54 16.20
C CYS A 232 -4.94 7.51 16.82
#